data_0814d13e163d32256d846ce17aaeb31d
#
_entry.id   0814d13e163d32256d846ce17aaeb31d
#
_cell.length_a   1.000
_cell.length_b   1.000
_cell.length_c   1.000
_cell.angle_alpha   90.00
_cell.angle_beta   90.00
_cell.angle_gamma   90.00
#
_symmetry.space_group_name_H-M   'P 1'
#
loop_
_entity.id
_entity.type
_entity.pdbx_description
1 polymer ?
#
loop_
_entity_poly.entity_id
_entity_poly.type
_entity_poly.pdbx_seq_one_letter_code
_entity_poly.pdbx_strand_id
1 'polypeptide(L)'
;PEGLGAADPLTRHNMRWTPLQGCEDPTTAMRRAQTLVGVGGLGQGSNNREWGVSAGGYIQALLYAAAISNLPISKCYEWSVSPRKALEAADLIREHTGEREMLRWADTIRGLETKDTRQRSSEWFGVRNAFAILADPKVRSTMDFSPRDPRLIDPRRMVEDHDTVYVLSRPKSQAGGGVNAGLFAVLLLDTFQEACQDLALSREASG
;
A
#
# COMPACT_ATOMS: atom_id res chain seq x y z
N PRO A 1 -26.91 1.77 -14.65
CA PRO A 1 -26.10 1.63 -15.84
C PRO A 1 -25.81 0.15 -16.03
N GLU A 2 -26.75 -0.46 -16.63
CA GLU A 2 -26.68 -1.77 -17.26
C GLU A 2 -25.93 -1.53 -18.56
N GLY A 3 -24.76 -2.18 -18.75
CA GLY A 3 -24.26 -2.17 -20.09
C GLY A 3 -22.78 -2.21 -20.36
N LEU A 4 -21.93 -2.40 -19.38
CA LEU A 4 -20.57 -2.85 -19.67
C LEU A 4 -20.52 -4.38 -19.52
N GLY A 5 -21.13 -5.05 -20.51
CA GLY A 5 -21.06 -6.50 -20.63
C GLY A 5 -19.66 -6.96 -21.04
N ALA A 6 -19.38 -8.25 -20.88
CA ALA A 6 -18.09 -8.89 -21.21
C ALA A 6 -17.62 -8.70 -22.67
N ALA A 7 -18.41 -8.04 -23.51
CA ALA A 7 -18.10 -7.72 -24.91
C ALA A 7 -17.61 -6.28 -25.12
N ASP A 8 -17.59 -5.43 -24.08
CA ASP A 8 -17.09 -4.05 -24.20
C ASP A 8 -15.56 -4.06 -24.33
N PRO A 9 -15.00 -3.44 -25.38
CA PRO A 9 -13.55 -3.33 -25.54
C PRO A 9 -12.83 -2.73 -24.34
N LEU A 10 -13.49 -1.85 -23.56
CA LEU A 10 -12.94 -1.24 -22.35
C LEU A 10 -12.82 -2.22 -21.18
N THR A 11 -13.57 -3.33 -21.19
CA THR A 11 -13.46 -4.36 -20.13
C THR A 11 -12.40 -5.43 -20.44
N ARG A 12 -11.96 -5.54 -21.68
CA ARG A 12 -10.96 -6.53 -22.12
C ARG A 12 -9.56 -6.24 -21.58
N HIS A 13 -9.28 -5.03 -21.16
CA HIS A 13 -7.96 -4.55 -20.70
C HIS A 13 -7.99 -4.02 -19.27
N ASN A 14 -8.81 -4.60 -18.41
CA ASN A 14 -8.75 -4.26 -16.98
C ASN A 14 -7.36 -4.59 -16.44
N MET A 15 -6.60 -3.54 -16.16
CA MET A 15 -5.28 -3.68 -15.56
C MET A 15 -5.42 -4.26 -14.16
N ARG A 16 -4.52 -5.18 -13.83
CA ARG A 16 -4.37 -5.69 -12.47
C ARG A 16 -3.18 -5.00 -11.84
N TRP A 17 -3.40 -4.44 -10.70
CA TRP A 17 -2.39 -3.77 -9.93
C TRP A 17 -2.65 -3.99 -8.44
N THR A 18 -1.59 -4.03 -7.66
CA THR A 18 -1.66 -4.08 -6.19
C THR A 18 -0.68 -3.08 -5.59
N PRO A 19 -1.03 -2.39 -4.50
CA PRO A 19 -0.10 -1.52 -3.77
C PRO A 19 1.13 -2.23 -3.21
N LEU A 20 1.12 -3.57 -3.20
CA LEU A 20 2.22 -4.38 -2.69
C LEU A 20 3.30 -4.67 -3.73
N GLN A 21 3.03 -4.41 -5.02
CA GLN A 21 4.01 -4.66 -6.09
C GLN A 21 5.28 -3.84 -5.87
N GLY A 22 6.42 -4.52 -5.74
CA GLY A 22 7.73 -3.91 -5.45
C GLY A 22 7.99 -3.66 -3.95
N CYS A 23 7.03 -3.90 -3.04
CA CYS A 23 7.25 -3.70 -1.60
C CYS A 23 8.13 -4.77 -0.94
N GLU A 24 8.61 -5.76 -1.67
CA GLU A 24 9.72 -6.63 -1.26
C GLU A 24 11.05 -5.87 -1.19
N ASP A 25 11.17 -4.73 -1.88
CA ASP A 25 12.22 -3.75 -1.62
C ASP A 25 11.81 -2.84 -0.45
N PRO A 26 12.63 -2.77 0.63
CA PRO A 26 12.33 -1.94 1.79
C PRO A 26 12.13 -0.46 1.47
N THR A 27 12.88 0.08 0.51
CA THR A 27 12.78 1.49 0.11
C THR A 27 11.41 1.78 -0.50
N THR A 28 10.92 0.90 -1.36
CA THR A 28 9.59 0.99 -1.95
C THR A 28 8.49 0.87 -0.89
N ALA A 29 8.63 -0.07 0.06
CA ALA A 29 7.67 -0.22 1.17
C ALA A 29 7.60 1.05 2.04
N MET A 30 8.76 1.66 2.38
CA MET A 30 8.83 2.92 3.12
C MET A 30 8.16 4.07 2.38
N ARG A 31 8.44 4.25 1.11
CA ARG A 31 7.87 5.31 0.27
C ARG A 31 6.35 5.19 0.17
N ARG A 32 5.83 4.00 -0.08
CA ARG A 32 4.38 3.75 -0.12
C ARG A 32 3.70 3.96 1.21
N ALA A 33 4.36 3.60 2.32
CA ALA A 33 3.85 3.90 3.65
C ALA A 33 3.75 5.42 3.89
N GLN A 34 4.74 6.20 3.45
CA GLN A 34 4.71 7.67 3.53
C GLN A 34 3.57 8.28 2.71
N THR A 35 3.34 7.79 1.50
CA THR A 35 2.21 8.22 0.67
C THR A 35 0.87 7.90 1.34
N LEU A 36 0.71 6.69 1.91
CA LEU A 36 -0.49 6.30 2.67
C LEU A 36 -0.75 7.21 3.87
N VAL A 37 0.29 7.60 4.60
CA VAL A 37 0.20 8.54 5.74
C VAL A 37 -0.15 9.95 5.26
N GLY A 38 0.52 10.44 4.22
CA GLY A 38 0.36 11.81 3.72
C GLY A 38 -1.02 12.08 3.15
N VAL A 39 -1.51 11.20 2.29
CA VAL A 39 -2.84 11.33 1.65
C VAL A 39 -3.98 11.00 2.61
N GLY A 40 -3.73 10.14 3.60
CA GLY A 40 -4.68 9.84 4.69
C GLY A 40 -4.92 11.00 5.66
N GLY A 41 -4.26 12.14 5.47
CA GLY A 41 -4.40 13.33 6.32
C GLY A 41 -3.77 13.18 7.71
N LEU A 42 -3.01 12.13 7.94
CA LEU A 42 -2.39 11.81 9.25
C LEU A 42 -1.17 12.70 9.57
N GLY A 43 -0.72 13.53 8.63
CA GLY A 43 0.44 14.43 8.81
C GLY A 43 0.11 15.92 8.84
N GLN A 44 -1.16 16.31 8.76
CA GLN A 44 -1.58 17.71 8.74
C GLN A 44 -1.83 18.25 10.15
N GLY A 45 -0.95 19.14 10.61
CA GLY A 45 -0.99 19.76 11.93
C GLY A 45 0.20 19.35 12.81
N SER A 46 0.64 20.25 13.71
CA SER A 46 1.84 20.03 14.53
C SER A 46 1.77 18.80 15.44
N ASN A 47 0.60 18.48 15.98
CA ASN A 47 0.40 17.31 16.84
C ASN A 47 0.20 16.00 16.03
N ASN A 48 -0.19 16.09 14.77
CA ASN A 48 -0.42 14.90 13.93
C ASN A 48 0.85 14.38 13.23
N ARG A 49 1.93 15.19 13.21
CA ARG A 49 3.18 14.81 12.53
C ARG A 49 3.87 13.64 13.23
N GLU A 50 3.92 13.63 14.56
CA GLU A 50 4.50 12.53 15.34
C GLU A 50 3.71 11.22 15.18
N TRP A 51 2.37 11.33 15.16
CA TRP A 51 1.48 10.18 14.91
C TRP A 51 1.65 9.63 13.50
N GLY A 52 1.84 10.50 12.51
CA GLY A 52 2.10 10.12 11.13
C GLY A 52 3.41 9.34 11.00
N VAL A 53 4.48 9.80 11.64
CA VAL A 53 5.80 9.11 11.64
C VAL A 53 5.68 7.73 12.27
N SER A 54 5.03 7.60 13.43
CA SER A 54 4.84 6.31 14.10
C SER A 54 4.00 5.36 13.24
N ALA A 55 2.88 5.84 12.66
CA ALA A 55 2.03 5.02 11.80
C ALA A 55 2.78 4.55 10.55
N GLY A 56 3.61 5.40 9.94
CA GLY A 56 4.43 5.07 8.79
C GLY A 56 5.34 3.87 9.04
N GLY A 57 5.98 3.82 10.21
CA GLY A 57 6.83 2.70 10.61
C GLY A 57 6.10 1.36 10.70
N TYR A 58 4.86 1.36 11.18
CA TYR A 58 4.03 0.14 11.20
C TYR A 58 3.54 -0.22 9.80
N ILE A 59 3.05 0.75 9.02
CA ILE A 59 2.51 0.52 7.68
C ILE A 59 3.59 -0.07 6.77
N GLN A 60 4.82 0.46 6.76
CA GLN A 60 5.90 -0.08 5.94
C GLN A 60 6.21 -1.53 6.29
N ALA A 61 6.21 -1.88 7.59
CA ALA A 61 6.44 -3.24 8.02
C ALA A 61 5.32 -4.20 7.56
N LEU A 62 4.05 -3.75 7.58
CA LEU A 62 2.92 -4.55 7.08
C LEU A 62 2.99 -4.76 5.57
N LEU A 63 3.29 -3.70 4.79
CA LEU A 63 3.44 -3.79 3.34
C LEU A 63 4.58 -4.73 2.96
N TYR A 64 5.73 -4.57 3.58
CA TYR A 64 6.90 -5.41 3.37
C TYR A 64 6.60 -6.88 3.71
N ALA A 65 6.04 -7.16 4.90
CA ALA A 65 5.68 -8.51 5.32
C ALA A 65 4.75 -9.21 4.32
N ALA A 66 3.72 -8.49 3.84
CA ALA A 66 2.79 -9.04 2.85
C ALA A 66 3.49 -9.32 1.51
N ALA A 67 4.37 -8.42 1.06
CA ALA A 67 5.08 -8.56 -0.22
C ALA A 67 6.07 -9.73 -0.20
N ILE A 68 6.95 -9.83 0.81
CA ILE A 68 7.93 -10.93 0.88
C ILE A 68 7.26 -12.29 1.01
N SER A 69 6.10 -12.34 1.68
CA SER A 69 5.31 -13.58 1.86
C SER A 69 4.32 -13.83 0.72
N ASN A 70 4.34 -13.01 -0.34
CA ASN A 70 3.47 -13.12 -1.50
C ASN A 70 1.96 -13.12 -1.16
N LEU A 71 1.57 -12.35 -0.14
CA LEU A 71 0.19 -12.22 0.33
C LEU A 71 -0.51 -11.02 -0.32
N PRO A 72 -1.83 -11.05 -0.49
CA PRO A 72 -2.59 -9.94 -1.06
C PRO A 72 -2.78 -8.80 -0.06
N ILE A 73 -3.19 -7.61 -0.56
CA ILE A 73 -3.38 -6.41 0.27
C ILE A 73 -4.46 -6.57 1.34
N SER A 74 -5.39 -7.50 1.17
CA SER A 74 -6.38 -7.86 2.18
C SER A 74 -5.75 -8.31 3.50
N LYS A 75 -4.55 -8.90 3.47
CA LYS A 75 -3.80 -9.25 4.69
C LYS A 75 -3.36 -8.00 5.46
N CYS A 76 -2.90 -6.97 4.78
CA CYS A 76 -2.57 -5.69 5.44
C CYS A 76 -3.82 -5.09 6.11
N TYR A 77 -4.99 -5.16 5.45
CA TYR A 77 -6.25 -4.75 6.06
C TYR A 77 -6.59 -5.60 7.30
N GLU A 78 -6.46 -6.91 7.22
CA GLU A 78 -6.70 -7.82 8.35
C GLU A 78 -5.80 -7.49 9.54
N TRP A 79 -4.51 -7.29 9.31
CA TRP A 79 -3.56 -6.91 10.34
C TRP A 79 -3.83 -5.52 10.92
N SER A 80 -4.29 -4.57 10.10
CA SER A 80 -4.59 -3.21 10.54
C SER A 80 -5.72 -3.11 11.56
N VAL A 81 -6.57 -4.15 11.66
CA VAL A 81 -7.71 -4.16 12.60
C VAL A 81 -7.25 -4.06 14.06
N SER A 82 -6.13 -4.70 14.41
CA SER A 82 -5.56 -4.60 15.75
C SER A 82 -4.06 -4.91 15.77
N PRO A 83 -3.29 -4.33 16.70
CA PRO A 83 -1.87 -4.63 16.86
C PRO A 83 -1.60 -6.13 17.04
N ARG A 84 -2.47 -6.83 17.76
CA ARG A 84 -2.34 -8.27 18.01
C ARG A 84 -2.38 -9.09 16.71
N LYS A 85 -3.22 -8.71 15.75
CA LYS A 85 -3.24 -9.38 14.44
C LYS A 85 -1.98 -9.09 13.64
N ALA A 86 -1.39 -7.92 13.81
CA ALA A 86 -0.15 -7.55 13.13
C ALA A 86 1.09 -8.33 13.62
N LEU A 87 1.02 -9.05 14.73
CA LEU A 87 2.12 -9.94 15.17
C LEU A 87 2.44 -11.01 14.11
N GLU A 88 1.46 -11.48 13.36
CA GLU A 88 1.67 -12.38 12.22
C GLU A 88 2.64 -11.75 11.19
N ALA A 89 2.50 -10.47 10.89
CA ALA A 89 3.42 -9.77 9.98
C ALA A 89 4.85 -9.72 10.54
N ALA A 90 5.00 -9.50 11.86
CA ALA A 90 6.31 -9.52 12.50
C ALA A 90 6.96 -10.91 12.46
N ASP A 91 6.17 -11.96 12.58
CA ASP A 91 6.65 -13.34 12.46
C ASP A 91 7.10 -13.65 11.03
N LEU A 92 6.31 -13.27 10.03
CA LEU A 92 6.64 -13.45 8.62
C LEU A 92 7.94 -12.71 8.24
N ILE A 93 8.18 -11.49 8.73
CA ILE A 93 9.45 -10.80 8.51
C ILE A 93 10.61 -11.63 9.06
N ARG A 94 10.49 -12.15 10.28
CA ARG A 94 11.55 -12.95 10.92
C ARG A 94 11.81 -14.28 10.23
N GLU A 95 10.79 -14.87 9.61
CA GLU A 95 10.90 -16.12 8.88
C GLU A 95 11.58 -15.94 7.52
N HIS A 96 11.38 -14.78 6.86
CA HIS A 96 11.83 -14.55 5.49
C HIS A 96 13.16 -13.79 5.37
N THR A 97 13.61 -13.10 6.42
CA THR A 97 14.84 -12.33 6.35
C THR A 97 15.66 -12.40 7.64
N GLY A 98 17.00 -12.41 7.49
CA GLY A 98 17.95 -12.23 8.57
C GLY A 98 18.51 -10.81 8.65
N GLU A 99 18.08 -9.89 7.81
CA GLU A 99 18.60 -8.53 7.76
C GLU A 99 18.20 -7.74 9.00
N ARG A 100 19.21 -7.21 9.70
CA ARG A 100 19.04 -6.53 10.98
C ARG A 100 18.03 -5.38 10.91
N GLU A 101 18.00 -4.63 9.81
CA GLU A 101 17.10 -3.50 9.65
C GLU A 101 15.63 -3.96 9.56
N MET A 102 15.38 -5.01 8.82
CA MET A 102 14.04 -5.59 8.69
C MET A 102 13.58 -6.24 9.99
N LEU A 103 14.49 -6.87 10.72
CA LEU A 103 14.19 -7.39 12.06
C LEU A 103 13.76 -6.29 13.03
N ARG A 104 14.32 -5.07 12.93
CA ARG A 104 13.86 -3.91 13.73
C ARG A 104 12.42 -3.53 13.41
N TRP A 105 11.97 -3.67 12.16
CA TRP A 105 10.58 -3.44 11.80
C TRP A 105 9.65 -4.44 12.49
N ALA A 106 10.03 -5.71 12.50
CA ALA A 106 9.31 -6.73 13.26
C ALA A 106 9.27 -6.42 14.77
N ASP A 107 10.40 -5.97 15.33
CA ASP A 107 10.48 -5.58 16.73
C ASP A 107 9.63 -4.36 17.07
N THR A 108 9.49 -3.41 16.14
CA THR A 108 8.61 -2.24 16.30
C THR A 108 7.15 -2.68 16.46
N ILE A 109 6.67 -3.64 15.66
CA ILE A 109 5.32 -4.19 15.80
C ILE A 109 5.16 -4.91 17.14
N ARG A 110 6.13 -5.76 17.52
CA ARG A 110 6.09 -6.50 18.78
C ARG A 110 6.16 -5.60 20.02
N GLY A 111 6.89 -4.50 19.92
CA GLY A 111 7.00 -3.49 20.98
C GLY A 111 5.67 -2.85 21.37
N LEU A 112 4.64 -2.91 20.51
CA LEU A 112 3.31 -2.44 20.86
C LEU A 112 2.65 -3.27 21.98
N GLU A 113 2.98 -4.54 22.10
CA GLU A 113 2.42 -5.40 23.16
C GLU A 113 2.87 -4.98 24.57
N THR A 114 4.02 -4.32 24.68
CA THR A 114 4.57 -3.85 25.97
C THR A 114 3.97 -2.50 26.40
N LYS A 115 3.25 -1.80 25.51
CA LYS A 115 2.64 -0.50 25.81
C LYS A 115 1.28 -0.67 26.48
N ASP A 116 0.88 0.33 27.26
CA ASP A 116 -0.45 0.36 27.85
C ASP A 116 -1.54 0.45 26.73
N THR A 117 -2.77 0.05 27.07
CA THR A 117 -3.87 -0.05 26.10
C THR A 117 -4.20 1.29 25.44
N ARG A 118 -4.11 2.40 26.15
CA ARG A 118 -4.43 3.73 25.61
C ARG A 118 -3.37 4.18 24.60
N GLN A 119 -2.11 4.04 24.96
CA GLN A 119 -0.98 4.39 24.11
C GLN A 119 -0.98 3.53 22.84
N ARG A 120 -1.14 2.22 22.99
CA ARG A 120 -1.25 1.28 21.87
C ARG A 120 -2.38 1.62 20.91
N SER A 121 -3.58 1.92 21.44
CA SER A 121 -4.73 2.29 20.61
C SER A 121 -4.51 3.60 19.86
N SER A 122 -3.87 4.59 20.51
CA SER A 122 -3.57 5.88 19.89
C SER A 122 -2.57 5.73 18.74
N GLU A 123 -1.47 5.00 18.94
CA GLU A 123 -0.46 4.77 17.92
C GLU A 123 -1.00 3.95 16.73
N TRP A 124 -1.90 2.98 17.01
CA TRP A 124 -2.48 2.14 15.98
C TRP A 124 -3.59 2.81 15.16
N PHE A 125 -4.14 3.91 15.64
CA PHE A 125 -5.21 4.64 14.97
C PHE A 125 -4.83 5.06 13.55
N GLY A 126 -3.61 5.54 13.34
CA GLY A 126 -3.08 5.91 12.05
C GLY A 126 -3.02 4.72 11.07
N VAL A 127 -2.59 3.56 11.54
CA VAL A 127 -2.55 2.33 10.75
C VAL A 127 -3.96 1.92 10.28
N ARG A 128 -4.93 1.92 11.20
CA ARG A 128 -6.33 1.62 10.85
C ARG A 128 -6.89 2.57 9.80
N ASN A 129 -6.61 3.86 9.93
CA ASN A 129 -7.09 4.86 8.98
C ASN A 129 -6.47 4.69 7.59
N ALA A 130 -5.18 4.37 7.49
CA ALA A 130 -4.51 4.14 6.22
C ALA A 130 -5.15 3.01 5.41
N PHE A 131 -5.59 1.96 6.08
CA PHE A 131 -6.22 0.80 5.43
C PHE A 131 -7.74 0.80 5.47
N ALA A 132 -8.40 1.84 6.02
CA ALA A 132 -9.85 1.88 6.21
C ALA A 132 -10.65 1.72 4.92
N ILE A 133 -10.12 2.21 3.78
CA ILE A 133 -10.79 2.08 2.48
C ILE A 133 -10.94 0.61 2.05
N LEU A 134 -10.04 -0.26 2.47
CA LEU A 134 -10.08 -1.69 2.17
C LEU A 134 -11.20 -2.43 2.92
N ALA A 135 -11.91 -1.75 3.83
CA ALA A 135 -13.12 -2.28 4.45
C ALA A 135 -14.23 -2.51 3.41
N ASP A 136 -14.27 -1.69 2.32
CA ASP A 136 -15.19 -1.93 1.22
C ASP A 136 -14.70 -3.12 0.37
N PRO A 137 -15.46 -4.25 0.32
CA PRO A 137 -15.07 -5.42 -0.44
C PRO A 137 -14.92 -5.14 -1.95
N LYS A 138 -15.69 -4.20 -2.49
CA LYS A 138 -15.64 -3.83 -3.92
C LYS A 138 -14.34 -3.11 -4.24
N VAL A 139 -13.92 -2.18 -3.38
CA VAL A 139 -12.63 -1.49 -3.53
C VAL A 139 -11.49 -2.49 -3.35
N ARG A 140 -11.54 -3.28 -2.28
CA ARG A 140 -10.50 -4.27 -1.99
C ARG A 140 -10.29 -5.24 -3.15
N SER A 141 -11.37 -5.79 -3.73
CA SER A 141 -11.28 -6.77 -4.83
C SER A 141 -10.61 -6.22 -6.10
N THR A 142 -10.53 -4.90 -6.28
CA THR A 142 -9.86 -4.30 -7.46
C THR A 142 -8.35 -4.35 -7.37
N MET A 143 -7.78 -4.59 -6.18
CA MET A 143 -6.33 -4.58 -5.94
C MET A 143 -5.85 -5.76 -5.07
N ASP A 144 -6.72 -6.71 -4.79
CA ASP A 144 -6.44 -7.86 -3.92
C ASP A 144 -5.74 -8.98 -4.71
N PHE A 145 -4.58 -8.65 -5.23
CA PHE A 145 -3.71 -9.56 -5.94
C PHE A 145 -2.43 -9.81 -5.14
N SER A 146 -1.88 -11.00 -5.29
CA SER A 146 -0.52 -11.30 -4.83
C SER A 146 0.48 -10.40 -5.58
N PRO A 147 1.52 -9.86 -4.92
CA PRO A 147 2.50 -8.99 -5.56
C PRO A 147 3.31 -9.67 -6.68
N ARG A 148 3.32 -10.99 -6.72
CA ARG A 148 3.97 -11.79 -7.78
C ARG A 148 2.97 -12.41 -8.78
N ASP A 149 1.73 -11.94 -8.83
CA ASP A 149 0.77 -12.39 -9.85
C ASP A 149 1.31 -11.98 -11.26
N PRO A 150 1.54 -12.93 -12.17
CA PRO A 150 2.12 -12.63 -13.49
C PRO A 150 1.20 -11.79 -14.39
N ARG A 151 -0.02 -11.55 -13.96
CA ARG A 151 -1.02 -10.73 -14.68
C ARG A 151 -1.03 -9.27 -14.21
N LEU A 152 -0.18 -8.91 -13.23
CA LEU A 152 -0.02 -7.52 -12.84
C LEU A 152 0.60 -6.72 -13.99
N ILE A 153 0.26 -5.43 -14.02
CA ILE A 153 0.91 -4.51 -14.95
C ILE A 153 2.42 -4.45 -14.70
N ASP A 154 3.17 -4.24 -15.76
CA ASP A 154 4.58 -3.87 -15.68
C ASP A 154 4.69 -2.36 -15.98
N PRO A 155 4.79 -1.50 -14.96
CA PRO A 155 4.84 -0.04 -15.15
C PRO A 155 6.03 0.40 -16.01
N ARG A 156 7.18 -0.26 -15.88
CA ARG A 156 8.38 0.05 -16.65
C ARG A 156 8.16 -0.19 -18.14
N ARG A 157 7.66 -1.36 -18.50
CA ARG A 157 7.32 -1.70 -19.87
C ARG A 157 6.28 -0.77 -20.47
N MET A 158 5.23 -0.43 -19.69
CA MET A 158 4.19 0.50 -20.15
C MET A 158 4.73 1.90 -20.44
N VAL A 159 5.72 2.38 -19.67
CA VAL A 159 6.40 3.66 -19.94
C VAL A 159 7.26 3.53 -21.21
N GLU A 160 7.99 2.44 -21.40
CA GLU A 160 8.81 2.19 -22.60
C GLU A 160 7.95 2.08 -23.86
N ASP A 161 6.78 1.43 -23.78
CA ASP A 161 5.83 1.24 -24.87
C ASP A 161 4.94 2.49 -25.12
N HIS A 162 5.07 3.54 -24.30
CA HIS A 162 4.26 4.78 -24.37
C HIS A 162 2.76 4.53 -24.20
N ASP A 163 2.40 3.59 -23.34
CA ASP A 163 1.01 3.24 -23.06
C ASP A 163 0.24 4.37 -22.34
N THR A 164 -1.08 4.38 -22.50
CA THR A 164 -1.97 5.32 -21.80
C THR A 164 -2.81 4.60 -20.76
N VAL A 165 -2.76 5.10 -19.52
CA VAL A 165 -3.53 4.55 -18.40
C VAL A 165 -4.71 5.46 -18.06
N TYR A 166 -5.93 4.92 -18.09
CA TYR A 166 -7.14 5.62 -17.68
C TYR A 166 -7.53 5.18 -16.27
N VAL A 167 -7.48 6.11 -15.32
CA VAL A 167 -7.91 5.87 -13.93
C VAL A 167 -9.34 6.38 -13.77
N LEU A 168 -10.30 5.46 -13.68
CA LEU A 168 -11.70 5.79 -13.50
C LEU A 168 -12.09 5.71 -12.02
N SER A 169 -12.54 6.81 -11.45
CA SER A 169 -13.05 6.86 -10.08
C SER A 169 -14.46 7.46 -10.05
N ARG A 170 -15.27 7.01 -9.09
CA ARG A 170 -16.57 7.67 -8.86
C ARG A 170 -16.34 9.00 -8.14
N PRO A 171 -17.07 10.07 -8.48
CA PRO A 171 -17.00 11.31 -7.74
C PRO A 171 -17.43 11.07 -6.28
N LYS A 172 -16.81 11.80 -5.34
CA LYS A 172 -17.21 11.76 -3.92
C LYS A 172 -18.69 12.10 -3.83
N SER A 173 -19.51 11.20 -3.29
CA SER A 173 -20.84 11.57 -2.84
C SER A 173 -20.64 12.49 -1.63
N GLN A 174 -21.27 13.66 -1.63
CA GLN A 174 -21.19 14.64 -0.53
C GLN A 174 -21.88 14.17 0.77
N ALA A 175 -22.53 13.03 0.75
CA ALA A 175 -23.24 12.45 1.88
C ALA A 175 -22.33 11.42 2.59
N GLY A 176 -21.61 11.90 3.59
CA GLY A 176 -21.03 11.08 4.66
C GLY A 176 -19.67 10.45 4.34
N GLY A 177 -18.65 10.90 5.07
CA GLY A 177 -17.46 10.15 5.50
C GLY A 177 -16.72 9.27 4.49
N GLY A 178 -16.77 9.58 3.20
CA GLY A 178 -16.21 8.74 2.16
C GLY A 178 -14.70 8.67 2.25
N VAL A 179 -14.20 7.50 2.59
CA VAL A 179 -12.78 7.16 2.52
C VAL A 179 -12.27 7.49 1.12
N ASN A 180 -11.16 8.18 1.05
CA ASN A 180 -10.66 8.78 -0.19
C ASN A 180 -10.10 7.71 -1.16
N ALA A 181 -10.92 7.26 -2.12
CA ALA A 181 -10.48 6.35 -3.17
C ALA A 181 -9.30 6.92 -4.01
N GLY A 182 -9.10 8.24 -3.97
CA GLY A 182 -7.95 8.91 -4.57
C GLY A 182 -6.60 8.47 -4.00
N LEU A 183 -6.58 7.92 -2.77
CA LEU A 183 -5.34 7.42 -2.17
C LEU A 183 -4.66 6.34 -3.04
N PHE A 184 -5.43 5.39 -3.53
CA PHE A 184 -4.86 4.32 -4.37
C PHE A 184 -4.52 4.81 -5.79
N ALA A 185 -5.22 5.82 -6.30
CA ALA A 185 -4.82 6.49 -7.54
C ALA A 185 -3.46 7.17 -7.39
N VAL A 186 -3.18 7.81 -6.24
CA VAL A 186 -1.87 8.40 -5.95
C VAL A 186 -0.79 7.32 -5.87
N LEU A 187 -1.04 6.21 -5.18
CA LEU A 187 -0.09 5.09 -5.12
C LEU A 187 0.20 4.47 -6.50
N LEU A 188 -0.81 4.39 -7.36
CA LEU A 188 -0.62 3.94 -8.73
C LEU A 188 0.24 4.94 -9.53
N LEU A 189 -0.02 6.24 -9.39
CA LEU A 189 0.80 7.29 -10.02
C LEU A 189 2.25 7.26 -9.51
N ASP A 190 2.46 7.08 -8.21
CA ASP A 190 3.80 6.91 -7.63
C ASP A 190 4.54 5.74 -8.28
N THR A 191 3.84 4.62 -8.55
CA THR A 191 4.43 3.44 -9.19
C THR A 191 4.93 3.75 -10.61
N PHE A 192 4.18 4.54 -11.40
CA PHE A 192 4.63 4.98 -12.72
C PHE A 192 5.77 6.00 -12.64
N GLN A 193 5.71 6.92 -11.67
CA GLN A 193 6.78 7.88 -11.44
C GLN A 193 8.11 7.16 -11.11
N GLU A 194 8.07 6.13 -10.28
CA GLU A 194 9.22 5.27 -9.98
C GLU A 194 9.79 4.65 -11.25
N ALA A 195 8.93 4.04 -12.06
CA ALA A 195 9.35 3.43 -13.32
C ALA A 195 10.01 4.44 -14.28
N CYS A 196 9.49 5.66 -14.36
CA CYS A 196 10.10 6.73 -15.16
C CYS A 196 11.47 7.13 -14.63
N GLN A 197 11.64 7.26 -13.30
CA GLN A 197 12.91 7.60 -12.68
C GLN A 197 13.98 6.51 -12.91
N ASP A 198 13.61 5.25 -12.71
CA ASP A 198 14.50 4.11 -12.92
C ASP A 198 14.95 4.00 -14.37
N LEU A 199 14.06 4.26 -15.33
CA LEU A 199 14.40 4.29 -16.75
C LEU A 199 15.34 5.44 -17.10
N ALA A 200 15.13 6.64 -16.52
CA ALA A 200 16.01 7.78 -16.72
C ALA A 200 17.43 7.47 -16.23
N LEU A 201 17.55 6.96 -14.99
CA LEU A 201 18.84 6.59 -14.40
C LEU A 201 19.56 5.48 -15.18
N SER A 202 18.82 4.48 -15.68
CA SER A 202 19.42 3.39 -16.47
C SER A 202 19.95 3.87 -17.82
N ARG A 203 19.33 4.87 -18.43
CA ARG A 203 19.80 5.48 -19.69
C ARG A 203 21.06 6.32 -19.47
N GLU A 204 21.11 7.09 -18.39
CA GLU A 204 22.31 7.87 -18.01
C GLU A 204 23.52 6.99 -17.70
N ALA A 205 23.30 5.81 -17.10
CA ALA A 205 24.35 4.86 -16.78
C ALA A 205 24.89 4.10 -18.01
N SER A 206 24.14 4.12 -19.12
CA SER A 206 24.47 3.36 -20.34
C SER A 206 25.08 4.24 -21.46
N GLY A 207 25.15 5.56 -21.28
CA GLY A 207 25.74 6.52 -22.21
C GLY A 207 27.06 7.01 -21.75
#